data_8fd1608dbfa9e23b7a9671866aa2171b
#
_entry.id   8fd1608dbfa9e23b7a9671866aa2171b
#
_cell.length_a   1.000
_cell.length_b   1.000
_cell.length_c   1.000
_cell.angle_alpha   90.00
_cell.angle_beta   90.00
_cell.angle_gamma   90.00
#
_symmetry.space_group_name_H-M   'P 1'
#
loop_
_entity.id
_entity.type
_entity.pdbx_description
1 polymer ?
#
loop_
_entity_poly.entity_id
_entity_poly.type
_entity_poly.pdbx_seq_one_letter_code
_entity_poly.pdbx_strand_id
1 'polypeptide(L)'
;MKLLLRGHDDRYAVEQLQLALFPEEPMEPVTEPFSGDGAVSSLHTGALWLTATAEITLHGKTGRACRRLRAAEADVPARRRLLQNTYYEAAMCLREPPAWGSLSGVRPTKLTTRALLEGKTPAEAEKLLRTRYHVSPERSRLCVEASEATVQAAQLLRPQDVSVYVGIPFCPTRCAYCSFVSSSIERFSGLLEPYLDALIREIAHTGDLLRASGRTVRTLYIGGGTPTTLSAAQLRRLMEALRTHIDLTELVEYTVEGGRPDTLDAEKLETIASMGCGRMSINPQTMNDTVLARVGRRHTAAQTAAAYEAARAAGYDAVNMDLIAGLPGDDPASFADSLRQVLALAPENVTVHTLALKKGADLYAGRMELPSADDVAQMLAGAEASLRAAGYTPYYLYRQKYMSGSFENIGWCRPGTAGLYNIYMMEEMHSIVSLGGGAMTKINLPDGRLERFHNPKFPQQYLERIDDVLAQKDAAFRLL
;
A
#
# COMPACT_ATOMS: atom_id res chain seq x y z
N MET A 1 29.06 3.02 -2.42
CA MET A 1 29.66 1.78 -1.88
C MET A 1 29.82 0.74 -2.99
N LYS A 2 31.00 0.08 -3.14
CA LYS A 2 31.24 -0.93 -4.17
C LYS A 2 30.62 -2.29 -3.79
N LEU A 3 30.13 -3.07 -4.76
CA LEU A 3 29.61 -4.43 -4.54
C LEU A 3 30.31 -5.42 -5.46
N LEU A 4 31.00 -6.40 -4.87
CA LEU A 4 31.60 -7.52 -5.56
C LEU A 4 30.85 -8.82 -5.25
N LEU A 5 30.40 -9.52 -6.30
CA LEU A 5 29.79 -10.84 -6.18
C LEU A 5 30.81 -11.92 -6.61
N ARG A 6 30.89 -13.01 -5.85
CA ARG A 6 31.80 -14.14 -6.15
C ARG A 6 31.05 -15.47 -6.08
N GLY A 7 31.06 -16.23 -7.15
CA GLY A 7 30.43 -17.57 -7.22
C GLY A 7 28.89 -17.54 -7.23
N HIS A 8 28.28 -16.37 -7.43
CA HIS A 8 26.84 -16.20 -7.69
C HIS A 8 26.58 -14.87 -8.42
N ASP A 9 25.41 -14.78 -9.05
CA ASP A 9 24.91 -13.63 -9.82
C ASP A 9 23.65 -12.99 -9.22
N ASP A 10 23.20 -13.45 -8.03
CA ASP A 10 21.98 -12.95 -7.38
C ASP A 10 22.20 -11.57 -6.74
N ARG A 11 22.49 -10.59 -7.60
CA ARG A 11 22.69 -9.18 -7.25
C ARG A 11 21.46 -8.62 -6.50
N TYR A 12 20.26 -8.97 -6.99
CA TYR A 12 19.01 -8.45 -6.41
C TYR A 12 18.85 -8.79 -4.93
N ALA A 13 19.26 -9.99 -4.52
CA ALA A 13 19.20 -10.43 -3.12
C ALA A 13 19.98 -9.51 -2.18
N VAL A 14 21.18 -9.08 -2.59
CA VAL A 14 22.09 -8.24 -1.79
C VAL A 14 21.67 -6.77 -1.85
N GLU A 15 21.38 -6.24 -3.05
CA GLU A 15 21.02 -4.83 -3.23
C GLU A 15 19.74 -4.43 -2.48
N GLN A 16 18.72 -5.30 -2.44
CA GLN A 16 17.49 -4.96 -1.72
C GLN A 16 17.72 -4.85 -0.20
N LEU A 17 18.62 -5.66 0.35
CA LEU A 17 19.02 -5.54 1.74
C LEU A 17 19.88 -4.30 1.99
N GLN A 18 20.84 -4.04 1.12
CA GLN A 18 21.68 -2.85 1.22
C GLN A 18 20.83 -1.58 1.25
N LEU A 19 19.88 -1.42 0.31
CA LEU A 19 18.97 -0.27 0.27
C LEU A 19 18.13 -0.13 1.53
N ALA A 20 17.75 -1.24 2.16
CA ALA A 20 16.98 -1.23 3.40
C ALA A 20 17.85 -0.94 4.64
N LEU A 21 19.10 -1.41 4.65
CA LEU A 21 20.00 -1.32 5.79
C LEU A 21 20.84 -0.04 5.77
N PHE A 22 21.27 0.40 4.61
CA PHE A 22 22.14 1.57 4.41
C PHE A 22 21.64 2.41 3.23
N PRO A 23 20.48 3.10 3.38
CA PRO A 23 19.83 3.82 2.28
C PRO A 23 20.69 4.99 1.75
N GLU A 24 21.55 5.56 2.58
CA GLU A 24 22.47 6.66 2.22
C GLU A 24 23.66 6.20 1.36
N GLU A 25 23.87 4.86 1.26
CA GLU A 25 25.04 4.26 0.63
C GLU A 25 24.65 3.50 -0.65
N PRO A 26 24.48 4.19 -1.79
CA PRO A 26 24.12 3.54 -3.05
C PRO A 26 25.21 2.57 -3.49
N MET A 27 24.81 1.39 -4.02
CA MET A 27 25.71 0.35 -4.49
C MET A 27 26.11 0.53 -5.95
N GLU A 28 27.41 0.43 -6.22
CA GLU A 28 28.01 0.30 -7.55
C GLU A 28 28.59 -1.10 -7.72
N PRO A 29 28.07 -1.93 -8.65
CA PRO A 29 28.64 -3.25 -8.89
C PRO A 29 30.00 -3.14 -9.54
N VAL A 30 30.94 -3.97 -9.06
CA VAL A 30 32.29 -4.09 -9.60
C VAL A 30 32.62 -5.55 -9.87
N THR A 31 33.53 -5.82 -10.82
CA THR A 31 33.98 -7.16 -11.20
C THR A 31 35.34 -7.52 -10.62
N GLU A 32 36.09 -6.53 -10.17
CA GLU A 32 37.42 -6.69 -9.64
C GLU A 32 37.51 -6.40 -8.14
N PRO A 33 38.46 -6.98 -7.42
CA PRO A 33 38.73 -6.63 -6.04
C PRO A 33 39.00 -5.13 -5.87
N PHE A 34 38.51 -4.58 -4.78
CA PHE A 34 38.63 -3.14 -4.48
C PHE A 34 39.15 -2.93 -3.05
N SER A 35 39.57 -1.71 -2.75
CA SER A 35 39.88 -1.24 -1.40
C SER A 35 38.86 -0.15 -0.98
N GLY A 36 38.73 0.05 0.33
CA GLY A 36 37.83 1.05 0.91
C GLY A 36 36.39 0.52 1.11
N ASP A 37 35.43 1.45 1.19
CA ASP A 37 34.02 1.12 1.50
C ASP A 37 33.36 0.31 0.40
N GLY A 38 32.77 -0.82 0.80
CA GLY A 38 32.14 -1.74 -0.12
C GLY A 38 31.69 -3.04 0.55
N ALA A 39 31.10 -3.91 -0.26
CA ALA A 39 30.63 -5.22 0.17
C ALA A 39 31.11 -6.31 -0.79
N VAL A 40 31.52 -7.44 -0.23
CA VAL A 40 31.80 -8.68 -0.97
C VAL A 40 30.81 -9.73 -0.51
N SER A 41 30.00 -10.26 -1.43
CA SER A 41 29.11 -11.40 -1.19
C SER A 41 29.62 -12.59 -2.01
N SER A 42 29.84 -13.73 -1.34
CA SER A 42 30.39 -14.90 -2.01
C SER A 42 29.56 -16.14 -1.74
N LEU A 43 29.48 -17.04 -2.72
CA LEU A 43 28.85 -18.34 -2.59
C LEU A 43 29.79 -19.41 -3.11
N HIS A 44 30.20 -20.32 -2.24
CA HIS A 44 30.98 -21.51 -2.62
C HIS A 44 30.06 -22.74 -2.61
N THR A 45 30.01 -23.45 -3.71
CA THR A 45 29.24 -24.68 -3.89
C THR A 45 30.17 -25.89 -3.76
N GLY A 46 30.06 -26.60 -2.63
CA GLY A 46 30.70 -27.86 -2.41
C GLY A 46 29.75 -29.04 -2.60
N ALA A 47 30.29 -30.27 -2.53
CA ALA A 47 29.48 -31.50 -2.73
C ALA A 47 28.36 -31.67 -1.67
N LEU A 48 28.60 -31.30 -0.41
CA LEU A 48 27.67 -31.47 0.70
C LEU A 48 27.04 -30.17 1.20
N TRP A 49 27.73 -29.05 1.00
CA TRP A 49 27.38 -27.76 1.56
C TRP A 49 27.53 -26.61 0.57
N LEU A 50 26.57 -25.72 0.57
CA LEU A 50 26.75 -24.36 0.07
C LEU A 50 27.23 -23.51 1.24
N THR A 51 28.26 -22.72 1.02
CA THR A 51 28.81 -21.79 2.01
C THR A 51 28.71 -20.37 1.44
N ALA A 52 27.94 -19.53 2.08
CA ALA A 52 27.89 -18.10 1.78
C ALA A 52 28.76 -17.33 2.77
N THR A 53 29.50 -16.34 2.28
CA THR A 53 30.20 -15.36 3.11
C THR A 53 29.85 -13.94 2.67
N ALA A 54 29.81 -13.04 3.63
CA ALA A 54 29.67 -11.61 3.37
C ALA A 54 30.68 -10.82 4.20
N GLU A 55 31.29 -9.85 3.57
CA GLU A 55 32.16 -8.86 4.20
C GLU A 55 31.69 -7.46 3.76
N ILE A 56 31.43 -6.60 4.73
CA ILE A 56 30.98 -5.22 4.50
C ILE A 56 31.95 -4.29 5.21
N THR A 57 32.57 -3.39 4.48
CA THR A 57 33.40 -2.32 5.05
C THR A 57 32.73 -0.98 4.81
N LEU A 58 32.54 -0.22 5.89
CA LEU A 58 31.88 1.08 5.86
C LEU A 58 32.51 1.99 6.91
N HIS A 59 32.97 3.18 6.48
CA HIS A 59 33.62 4.18 7.33
C HIS A 59 34.78 3.57 8.19
N GLY A 60 35.59 2.71 7.57
CA GLY A 60 36.71 2.05 8.22
C GLY A 60 36.37 0.92 9.20
N LYS A 61 35.08 0.58 9.39
CA LYS A 61 34.64 -0.60 10.16
C LYS A 61 34.29 -1.75 9.23
N THR A 62 34.58 -2.99 9.64
CA THR A 62 34.29 -4.18 8.83
C THR A 62 33.44 -5.18 9.60
N GLY A 63 32.29 -5.54 9.02
CA GLY A 63 31.45 -6.64 9.49
C GLY A 63 31.61 -7.86 8.60
N ARG A 64 31.63 -9.08 9.19
CA ARG A 64 31.81 -10.35 8.49
C ARG A 64 30.82 -11.39 8.98
N ALA A 65 30.31 -12.22 8.07
CA ALA A 65 29.47 -13.36 8.40
C ALA A 65 29.72 -14.53 7.44
N CYS A 66 29.42 -15.74 7.94
CA CYS A 66 29.49 -16.97 7.17
C CYS A 66 28.35 -17.89 7.56
N ARG A 67 27.61 -18.40 6.57
CA ARG A 67 26.53 -19.38 6.76
C ARG A 67 26.66 -20.55 5.80
N ARG A 68 26.08 -21.68 6.19
CA ARG A 68 26.05 -22.90 5.39
C ARG A 68 24.64 -23.43 5.22
N LEU A 69 24.36 -24.03 4.07
CA LEU A 69 23.14 -24.74 3.76
C LEU A 69 23.51 -26.10 3.16
N ARG A 70 22.80 -27.18 3.49
CA ARG A 70 23.01 -28.47 2.87
C ARG A 70 22.72 -28.40 1.38
N ALA A 71 23.58 -28.96 0.53
CA ALA A 71 23.39 -28.92 -0.92
C ALA A 71 22.07 -29.54 -1.37
N ALA A 72 21.60 -30.58 -0.66
CA ALA A 72 20.30 -31.24 -0.91
C ALA A 72 19.09 -30.35 -0.61
N GLU A 73 19.23 -29.26 0.17
CA GLU A 73 18.19 -28.33 0.57
C GLU A 73 18.26 -27.00 -0.22
N ALA A 74 19.19 -26.90 -1.16
CA ALA A 74 19.58 -25.66 -1.80
C ALA A 74 18.78 -25.40 -3.09
N ASP A 75 17.45 -25.29 -2.98
CA ASP A 75 16.62 -24.74 -4.05
C ASP A 75 16.91 -23.21 -4.25
N VAL A 76 16.39 -22.63 -5.32
CA VAL A 76 16.63 -21.21 -5.65
C VAL A 76 16.19 -20.27 -4.52
N PRO A 77 15.00 -20.41 -3.89
CA PRO A 77 14.60 -19.62 -2.74
C PRO A 77 15.50 -19.79 -1.51
N ALA A 78 15.96 -21.00 -1.21
CA ALA A 78 16.83 -21.28 -0.06
C ALA A 78 18.24 -20.68 -0.26
N ARG A 79 18.79 -20.78 -1.47
CA ARG A 79 20.09 -20.14 -1.84
C ARG A 79 20.01 -18.62 -1.71
N ARG A 80 18.96 -17.99 -2.24
CA ARG A 80 18.75 -16.55 -2.12
C ARG A 80 18.67 -16.13 -0.65
N ARG A 81 17.97 -16.88 0.16
CA ARG A 81 17.86 -16.61 1.60
C ARG A 81 19.17 -16.80 2.34
N LEU A 82 19.94 -17.81 1.97
CA LEU A 82 21.29 -18.00 2.52
C LEU A 82 22.15 -16.75 2.29
N LEU A 83 22.18 -16.22 1.07
CA LEU A 83 22.90 -14.99 0.73
C LEU A 83 22.39 -13.79 1.52
N GLN A 84 21.07 -13.60 1.55
CA GLN A 84 20.43 -12.50 2.28
C GLN A 84 20.74 -12.53 3.78
N ASN A 85 20.60 -13.67 4.43
CA ASN A 85 20.85 -13.77 5.87
C ASN A 85 22.34 -13.62 6.20
N THR A 86 23.24 -14.12 5.34
CA THR A 86 24.68 -13.92 5.52
C THR A 86 25.04 -12.44 5.40
N TYR A 87 24.47 -11.75 4.40
CA TYR A 87 24.68 -10.31 4.23
C TYR A 87 24.12 -9.52 5.41
N TYR A 88 22.91 -9.86 5.85
CA TYR A 88 22.28 -9.24 7.02
C TYR A 88 23.14 -9.37 8.27
N GLU A 89 23.65 -10.56 8.59
CA GLU A 89 24.50 -10.77 9.77
C GLU A 89 25.82 -9.98 9.70
N ALA A 90 26.43 -9.88 8.52
CA ALA A 90 27.61 -9.03 8.36
C ALA A 90 27.27 -7.55 8.60
N ALA A 91 26.11 -7.09 8.14
CA ALA A 91 25.64 -5.73 8.38
C ALA A 91 25.35 -5.46 9.86
N MET A 92 24.85 -6.43 10.61
CA MET A 92 24.56 -6.28 12.05
C MET A 92 25.83 -6.14 12.91
N CYS A 93 27.01 -6.37 12.37
CA CYS A 93 28.26 -5.98 13.02
C CYS A 93 28.53 -4.46 12.95
N LEU A 94 27.79 -3.73 12.11
CA LEU A 94 28.03 -2.32 11.79
C LEU A 94 26.88 -1.40 12.26
N ARG A 95 25.70 -1.97 12.55
CA ARG A 95 24.50 -1.22 12.91
C ARG A 95 23.54 -2.05 13.76
N GLU A 96 22.61 -1.37 14.44
CA GLU A 96 21.49 -2.02 15.14
C GLU A 96 20.51 -2.70 14.18
N PRO A 97 19.90 -3.81 14.61
CA PRO A 97 18.89 -4.53 13.83
C PRO A 97 17.67 -3.68 13.49
N PRO A 98 17.27 -3.59 12.21
CA PRO A 98 16.02 -2.92 11.86
C PRO A 98 14.81 -3.76 12.26
N ALA A 99 13.67 -3.12 12.49
CA ALA A 99 12.44 -3.75 12.94
C ALA A 99 11.97 -4.92 12.03
N TRP A 100 12.20 -4.82 10.72
CA TRP A 100 11.85 -5.86 9.74
C TRP A 100 13.00 -6.81 9.40
N GLY A 101 14.11 -6.76 10.11
CA GLY A 101 15.25 -7.66 9.93
C GLY A 101 15.74 -7.73 8.48
N SER A 102 15.91 -8.94 7.97
CA SER A 102 16.32 -9.23 6.60
C SER A 102 15.15 -9.30 5.60
N LEU A 103 13.92 -8.99 6.03
CA LEU A 103 12.75 -9.08 5.16
C LEU A 103 12.65 -7.84 4.26
N SER A 104 12.95 -8.00 2.97
CA SER A 104 12.90 -6.93 1.95
C SER A 104 11.57 -6.85 1.19
N GLY A 105 10.64 -7.79 1.43
CA GLY A 105 9.35 -7.84 0.74
C GLY A 105 8.40 -6.72 1.15
N VAL A 106 7.61 -6.21 0.19
CA VAL A 106 6.63 -5.13 0.43
C VAL A 106 5.33 -5.63 1.08
N ARG A 107 5.09 -6.93 1.11
CA ARG A 107 3.88 -7.56 1.68
C ARG A 107 4.28 -8.70 2.62
N PRO A 108 4.74 -8.39 3.84
CA PRO A 108 5.16 -9.40 4.81
C PRO A 108 4.02 -10.33 5.22
N THR A 109 2.80 -9.82 5.26
CA THR A 109 1.57 -10.56 5.58
C THR A 109 1.34 -11.77 4.67
N LYS A 110 1.75 -11.76 3.41
CA LYS A 110 1.64 -12.95 2.53
C LYS A 110 2.36 -14.19 3.08
N LEU A 111 3.44 -14.01 3.83
CA LEU A 111 4.17 -15.12 4.44
C LEU A 111 3.40 -15.72 5.62
N THR A 112 2.86 -14.86 6.47
CA THR A 112 2.09 -15.27 7.66
C THR A 112 0.69 -15.72 7.30
N THR A 113 -0.01 -15.06 6.39
CA THR A 113 -1.30 -15.50 5.85
C THR A 113 -1.20 -16.90 5.26
N ARG A 114 -0.18 -17.13 4.42
CA ARG A 114 0.06 -18.47 3.85
C ARG A 114 0.30 -19.52 4.95
N ALA A 115 1.12 -19.20 5.95
CA ALA A 115 1.40 -20.11 7.06
C ALA A 115 0.12 -20.46 7.85
N LEU A 116 -0.76 -19.46 8.12
CA LEU A 116 -2.04 -19.68 8.80
C LEU A 116 -3.01 -20.52 7.95
N LEU A 117 -3.10 -20.25 6.64
CA LEU A 117 -3.92 -21.05 5.71
C LEU A 117 -3.42 -22.50 5.56
N GLU A 118 -2.11 -22.74 5.73
CA GLU A 118 -1.49 -24.07 5.80
C GLU A 118 -1.71 -24.76 7.17
N GLY A 119 -2.46 -24.16 8.10
CA GLY A 119 -2.82 -24.70 9.41
C GLY A 119 -1.78 -24.46 10.52
N LYS A 120 -0.79 -23.59 10.31
CA LYS A 120 0.11 -23.20 11.40
C LYS A 120 -0.58 -22.27 12.39
N THR A 121 -0.18 -22.37 13.64
CA THR A 121 -0.65 -21.49 14.70
C THR A 121 -0.06 -20.06 14.54
N PRO A 122 -0.70 -19.03 15.09
CA PRO A 122 -0.14 -17.66 15.14
C PRO A 122 1.28 -17.63 15.69
N ALA A 123 1.57 -18.37 16.77
CA ALA A 123 2.90 -18.45 17.35
C ALA A 123 3.96 -19.06 16.41
N GLU A 124 3.60 -20.05 15.61
CA GLU A 124 4.48 -20.63 14.59
C GLU A 124 4.72 -19.67 13.43
N ALA A 125 3.71 -18.88 13.02
CA ALA A 125 3.83 -17.84 12.02
C ALA A 125 4.74 -16.69 12.51
N GLU A 126 4.63 -16.25 13.76
CA GLU A 126 5.56 -15.30 14.38
C GLU A 126 6.99 -15.86 14.42
N LYS A 127 7.15 -17.11 14.88
CA LYS A 127 8.45 -17.79 14.93
C LYS A 127 9.10 -17.86 13.55
N LEU A 128 8.33 -18.10 12.49
CA LEU A 128 8.82 -18.10 11.10
C LEU A 128 9.44 -16.74 10.73
N LEU A 129 8.77 -15.62 11.03
CA LEU A 129 9.31 -14.28 10.76
C LEU A 129 10.58 -13.99 11.57
N ARG A 130 10.55 -14.30 12.86
CA ARG A 130 11.67 -14.04 13.77
C ARG A 130 12.92 -14.87 13.46
N THR A 131 12.75 -16.16 13.21
CA THR A 131 13.90 -17.06 13.00
C THR A 131 14.43 -17.05 11.58
N ARG A 132 13.57 -16.83 10.59
CA ARG A 132 13.93 -16.93 9.17
C ARG A 132 14.32 -15.59 8.57
N TYR A 133 13.77 -14.49 9.11
CA TYR A 133 13.94 -13.14 8.57
C TYR A 133 14.43 -12.12 9.62
N HIS A 134 14.66 -12.55 10.85
CA HIS A 134 15.13 -11.66 11.94
C HIS A 134 14.20 -10.47 12.22
N VAL A 135 12.90 -10.61 11.94
CA VAL A 135 11.90 -9.57 12.23
C VAL A 135 11.72 -9.43 13.74
N SER A 136 11.56 -8.21 14.22
CA SER A 136 11.36 -7.96 15.65
C SER A 136 10.11 -8.66 16.20
N PRO A 137 10.05 -8.95 17.52
CA PRO A 137 8.85 -9.56 18.13
C PRO A 137 7.58 -8.75 17.88
N GLU A 138 7.65 -7.43 18.02
CA GLU A 138 6.53 -6.49 17.88
C GLU A 138 5.99 -6.53 16.43
N ARG A 139 6.88 -6.40 15.43
CA ARG A 139 6.49 -6.43 14.01
C ARG A 139 6.04 -7.80 13.55
N SER A 140 6.58 -8.88 14.15
CA SER A 140 6.13 -10.24 13.88
C SER A 140 4.69 -10.45 14.36
N ARG A 141 4.36 -10.02 15.57
CA ARG A 141 3.00 -10.06 16.14
C ARG A 141 2.03 -9.24 15.29
N LEU A 142 2.36 -7.97 15.02
CA LEU A 142 1.56 -7.07 14.20
C LEU A 142 1.24 -7.65 12.83
N CYS A 143 2.23 -8.29 12.18
CA CYS A 143 2.08 -8.94 10.90
C CYS A 143 1.11 -10.14 10.98
N VAL A 144 1.19 -10.95 12.03
CA VAL A 144 0.31 -12.11 12.22
C VAL A 144 -1.12 -11.65 12.50
N GLU A 145 -1.34 -10.66 13.36
CA GLU A 145 -2.67 -10.12 13.64
C GLU A 145 -3.35 -9.59 12.36
N ALA A 146 -2.62 -8.84 11.52
CA ALA A 146 -3.15 -8.41 10.22
C ALA A 146 -3.46 -9.60 9.28
N SER A 147 -2.68 -10.68 9.37
CA SER A 147 -2.93 -11.91 8.59
C SER A 147 -4.14 -12.68 9.09
N GLU A 148 -4.46 -12.65 10.38
CA GLU A 148 -5.69 -13.25 10.90
C GLU A 148 -6.93 -12.59 10.33
N ALA A 149 -6.95 -11.25 10.21
CA ALA A 149 -8.02 -10.53 9.52
C ALA A 149 -8.11 -10.93 8.03
N THR A 150 -6.96 -11.13 7.38
CA THR A 150 -6.90 -11.63 5.99
C THR A 150 -7.50 -13.04 5.87
N VAL A 151 -7.17 -13.95 6.79
CA VAL A 151 -7.73 -15.32 6.80
C VAL A 151 -9.25 -15.28 6.98
N GLN A 152 -9.77 -14.43 7.87
CA GLN A 152 -11.21 -14.24 8.03
C GLN A 152 -11.86 -13.69 6.75
N ALA A 153 -11.27 -12.70 6.12
CA ALA A 153 -11.76 -12.14 4.86
C ALA A 153 -11.74 -13.16 3.71
N ALA A 154 -10.76 -14.08 3.70
CA ALA A 154 -10.66 -15.17 2.72
C ALA A 154 -11.86 -16.12 2.76
N GLN A 155 -12.40 -16.38 3.94
CA GLN A 155 -13.55 -17.26 4.13
C GLN A 155 -14.86 -16.70 3.53
N LEU A 156 -14.88 -15.40 3.25
CA LEU A 156 -16.04 -14.72 2.63
C LEU A 156 -16.01 -14.77 1.10
N LEU A 157 -14.89 -15.20 0.50
CA LEU A 157 -14.70 -15.21 -0.95
C LEU A 157 -15.11 -16.55 -1.56
N ARG A 158 -15.74 -16.44 -2.72
CA ARG A 158 -16.09 -17.55 -3.61
C ARG A 158 -15.22 -17.50 -4.87
N PRO A 159 -15.03 -18.60 -5.60
CA PRO A 159 -14.17 -18.64 -6.79
C PRO A 159 -14.57 -17.68 -7.92
N GLN A 160 -15.87 -17.34 -8.02
CA GLN A 160 -16.39 -16.40 -9.03
C GLN A 160 -16.27 -14.91 -8.62
N ASP A 161 -15.92 -14.64 -7.36
CA ASP A 161 -15.91 -13.28 -6.83
C ASP A 161 -14.79 -12.42 -7.41
N VAL A 162 -15.10 -11.16 -7.67
CA VAL A 162 -14.14 -10.11 -8.07
C VAL A 162 -14.42 -8.81 -7.31
N SER A 163 -13.45 -7.93 -7.27
CA SER A 163 -13.66 -6.53 -6.86
C SER A 163 -13.68 -5.62 -8.08
N VAL A 164 -14.42 -4.51 -7.98
CA VAL A 164 -14.38 -3.44 -8.97
C VAL A 164 -13.77 -2.19 -8.34
N TYR A 165 -12.82 -1.59 -9.03
CA TYR A 165 -12.21 -0.31 -8.69
C TYR A 165 -12.53 0.72 -9.76
N VAL A 166 -12.89 1.94 -9.36
CA VAL A 166 -13.16 3.05 -10.27
C VAL A 166 -12.22 4.21 -9.93
N GLY A 167 -11.35 4.56 -10.86
CA GLY A 167 -10.35 5.62 -10.69
C GLY A 167 -10.85 6.96 -11.20
N ILE A 168 -10.80 8.00 -10.37
CA ILE A 168 -11.06 9.40 -10.74
C ILE A 168 -9.74 10.18 -10.62
N PRO A 169 -9.03 10.46 -11.74
CA PRO A 169 -7.68 11.01 -11.70
C PRO A 169 -7.65 12.54 -11.60
N PHE A 170 -8.56 13.12 -10.83
CA PHE A 170 -8.64 14.56 -10.60
C PHE A 170 -8.48 14.90 -9.12
N CYS A 171 -7.79 16.01 -8.83
CA CYS A 171 -7.65 16.57 -7.49
C CYS A 171 -7.86 18.09 -7.54
N PRO A 172 -8.30 18.74 -6.45
CA PRO A 172 -8.38 20.19 -6.38
C PRO A 172 -6.99 20.82 -6.55
N THR A 173 -6.01 20.32 -5.81
CA THR A 173 -4.60 20.71 -5.84
C THR A 173 -3.72 19.49 -5.68
N ARG A 174 -2.45 19.59 -6.07
CA ARG A 174 -1.47 18.53 -5.85
C ARG A 174 -0.81 18.71 -4.48
N CYS A 175 -0.87 17.68 -3.65
CA CYS A 175 -0.15 17.64 -2.38
C CYS A 175 1.33 17.32 -2.62
N ALA A 176 2.25 17.97 -1.89
CA ALA A 176 3.69 17.85 -2.10
C ALA A 176 4.24 16.42 -1.95
N TYR A 177 3.62 15.61 -1.09
CA TYR A 177 3.99 14.21 -0.85
C TYR A 177 3.37 13.22 -1.85
N CYS A 178 2.34 13.64 -2.62
CA CYS A 178 1.54 12.73 -3.41
C CYS A 178 2.28 12.24 -4.66
N SER A 179 2.40 10.92 -4.79
CA SER A 179 3.00 10.27 -5.96
C SER A 179 1.97 9.72 -6.95
N PHE A 180 0.69 9.81 -6.62
CA PHE A 180 -0.37 9.41 -7.56
C PHE A 180 -0.43 10.38 -8.73
N VAL A 181 -0.75 9.82 -9.90
CA VAL A 181 -1.01 10.65 -11.07
C VAL A 181 -2.40 11.24 -10.91
N SER A 182 -2.44 12.55 -10.69
CA SER A 182 -3.68 13.30 -10.63
C SER A 182 -3.54 14.60 -11.41
N SER A 183 -4.62 15.01 -12.06
CA SER A 183 -4.73 16.26 -12.79
C SER A 183 -5.43 17.30 -11.95
N SER A 184 -4.85 18.50 -11.82
CA SER A 184 -5.52 19.60 -11.11
C SER A 184 -6.79 20.00 -11.84
N ILE A 185 -7.91 20.04 -11.12
CA ILE A 185 -9.20 20.46 -11.67
C ILE A 185 -9.19 21.91 -12.15
N GLU A 186 -8.41 22.77 -11.50
CA GLU A 186 -8.24 24.18 -11.91
C GLU A 186 -7.73 24.29 -13.35
N ARG A 187 -6.89 23.34 -13.77
CA ARG A 187 -6.27 23.32 -15.10
C ARG A 187 -7.01 22.46 -16.12
N PHE A 188 -7.72 21.45 -15.67
CA PHE A 188 -8.28 20.41 -16.53
C PHE A 188 -9.80 20.20 -16.34
N SER A 189 -10.51 21.22 -15.82
CA SER A 189 -11.97 21.15 -15.61
C SER A 189 -12.76 20.81 -16.87
N GLY A 190 -12.32 21.30 -18.03
CA GLY A 190 -12.96 20.98 -19.32
C GLY A 190 -12.87 19.50 -19.75
N LEU A 191 -12.06 18.70 -19.06
CA LEU A 191 -11.97 17.25 -19.35
C LEU A 191 -12.91 16.41 -18.49
N LEU A 192 -13.57 16.97 -17.47
CA LEU A 192 -14.39 16.20 -16.53
C LEU A 192 -15.56 15.50 -17.22
N GLU A 193 -16.37 16.25 -17.98
CA GLU A 193 -17.53 15.66 -18.68
C GLU A 193 -17.11 14.64 -19.75
N PRO A 194 -16.16 14.96 -20.67
CA PRO A 194 -15.67 13.94 -21.60
C PRO A 194 -15.11 12.70 -20.91
N TYR A 195 -14.39 12.89 -19.78
CA TYR A 195 -13.86 11.79 -19.00
C TYR A 195 -14.96 10.90 -18.43
N LEU A 196 -15.99 11.51 -17.86
CA LEU A 196 -17.13 10.79 -17.31
C LEU A 196 -17.88 10.01 -18.39
N ASP A 197 -18.07 10.59 -19.59
CA ASP A 197 -18.66 9.91 -20.74
C ASP A 197 -17.85 8.66 -21.16
N ALA A 198 -16.54 8.80 -21.26
CA ALA A 198 -15.64 7.68 -21.59
C ALA A 198 -15.63 6.61 -20.49
N LEU A 199 -15.63 7.02 -19.21
CA LEU A 199 -15.70 6.10 -18.07
C LEU A 199 -17.02 5.32 -18.06
N ILE A 200 -18.15 5.96 -18.37
CA ILE A 200 -19.45 5.28 -18.48
C ILE A 200 -19.46 4.26 -19.63
N ARG A 201 -18.81 4.56 -20.75
CA ARG A 201 -18.62 3.56 -21.83
C ARG A 201 -17.79 2.34 -21.34
N GLU A 202 -16.71 2.58 -20.58
CA GLU A 202 -15.91 1.49 -20.01
C GLU A 202 -16.71 0.68 -18.98
N ILE A 203 -17.54 1.34 -18.15
CA ILE A 203 -18.43 0.68 -17.19
C ILE A 203 -19.43 -0.22 -17.91
N ALA A 204 -20.11 0.28 -18.94
CA ALA A 204 -21.09 -0.50 -19.71
C ALA A 204 -20.46 -1.74 -20.35
N HIS A 205 -19.35 -1.56 -21.06
CA HIS A 205 -18.60 -2.66 -21.67
C HIS A 205 -18.13 -3.70 -20.64
N THR A 206 -17.59 -3.23 -19.51
CA THR A 206 -17.13 -4.12 -18.44
C THR A 206 -18.30 -4.86 -17.77
N GLY A 207 -19.46 -4.23 -17.62
CA GLY A 207 -20.66 -4.87 -17.12
C GLY A 207 -21.12 -6.04 -17.99
N ASP A 208 -21.06 -5.89 -19.30
CA ASP A 208 -21.34 -6.99 -20.25
C ASP A 208 -20.35 -8.15 -20.11
N LEU A 209 -19.06 -7.84 -19.96
CA LEU A 209 -18.03 -8.85 -19.75
C LEU A 209 -18.17 -9.58 -18.41
N LEU A 210 -18.48 -8.86 -17.32
CA LEU A 210 -18.74 -9.46 -15.99
C LEU A 210 -19.91 -10.45 -16.08
N ARG A 211 -20.99 -10.06 -16.72
CA ARG A 211 -22.19 -10.89 -16.91
C ARG A 211 -21.88 -12.12 -17.77
N ALA A 212 -21.19 -11.92 -18.90
CA ALA A 212 -20.81 -13.01 -19.80
C ALA A 212 -19.86 -14.03 -19.17
N SER A 213 -18.99 -13.57 -18.25
CA SER A 213 -18.02 -14.44 -17.54
C SER A 213 -18.57 -15.06 -16.26
N GLY A 214 -19.82 -14.77 -15.86
CA GLY A 214 -20.43 -15.27 -14.63
C GLY A 214 -19.72 -14.78 -13.35
N ARG A 215 -19.05 -13.63 -13.40
CA ARG A 215 -18.34 -13.08 -12.26
C ARG A 215 -19.28 -12.26 -11.37
N THR A 216 -19.06 -12.36 -10.06
CA THR A 216 -19.86 -11.68 -9.03
C THR A 216 -19.03 -10.58 -8.38
N VAL A 217 -19.56 -9.35 -8.34
CA VAL A 217 -18.87 -8.23 -7.71
C VAL A 217 -19.12 -8.25 -6.20
N ARG A 218 -18.07 -8.42 -5.43
CA ARG A 218 -18.13 -8.45 -3.95
C ARG A 218 -17.83 -7.12 -3.30
N THR A 219 -16.88 -6.36 -3.85
CA THR A 219 -16.59 -5.01 -3.35
C THR A 219 -16.49 -4.02 -4.51
N LEU A 220 -16.96 -2.80 -4.28
CA LEU A 220 -16.88 -1.69 -5.20
C LEU A 220 -16.20 -0.51 -4.50
N TYR A 221 -15.14 0.01 -5.11
CA TYR A 221 -14.32 1.09 -4.55
C TYR A 221 -14.12 2.21 -5.57
N ILE A 222 -14.59 3.40 -5.26
CA ILE A 222 -14.35 4.60 -6.08
C ILE A 222 -13.26 5.43 -5.41
N GLY A 223 -12.11 5.55 -6.07
CA GLY A 223 -10.92 6.22 -5.52
C GLY A 223 -10.10 6.93 -6.59
N GLY A 224 -8.80 7.12 -6.30
CA GLY A 224 -7.85 7.69 -7.24
C GLY A 224 -7.21 8.99 -6.77
N GLY A 225 -7.48 10.10 -7.45
CA GLY A 225 -7.08 11.43 -7.00
C GLY A 225 -7.96 11.90 -5.84
N THR A 226 -9.13 12.40 -6.17
CA THR A 226 -10.17 12.80 -5.22
C THR A 226 -11.52 12.67 -5.91
N PRO A 227 -12.26 11.58 -5.75
CA PRO A 227 -13.54 11.36 -6.42
C PRO A 227 -14.57 12.48 -6.19
N THR A 228 -14.53 13.09 -5.03
CA THR A 228 -15.43 14.19 -4.65
C THR A 228 -15.06 15.55 -5.28
N THR A 229 -14.10 15.59 -6.20
CA THR A 229 -13.94 16.70 -7.15
C THR A 229 -15.09 16.75 -8.16
N LEU A 230 -15.76 15.63 -8.39
CA LEU A 230 -17.00 15.59 -9.14
C LEU A 230 -18.11 16.31 -8.37
N SER A 231 -19.04 16.96 -9.09
CA SER A 231 -20.25 17.53 -8.50
C SER A 231 -21.21 16.42 -8.02
N ALA A 232 -22.19 16.75 -7.19
CA ALA A 232 -23.22 15.80 -6.77
C ALA A 232 -23.94 15.17 -7.97
N ALA A 233 -24.27 15.96 -9.00
CA ALA A 233 -24.89 15.47 -10.23
C ALA A 233 -24.00 14.51 -11.00
N GLN A 234 -22.70 14.81 -11.11
CA GLN A 234 -21.71 13.94 -11.76
C GLN A 234 -21.48 12.63 -10.99
N LEU A 235 -21.40 12.71 -9.64
CA LEU A 235 -21.34 11.52 -8.77
C LEU A 235 -22.57 10.65 -8.93
N ARG A 236 -23.76 11.24 -8.91
CA ARG A 236 -25.02 10.54 -9.16
C ARG A 236 -24.99 9.82 -10.51
N ARG A 237 -24.64 10.52 -11.60
CA ARG A 237 -24.54 9.97 -12.95
C ARG A 237 -23.57 8.78 -13.03
N LEU A 238 -22.39 8.89 -12.40
CA LEU A 238 -21.43 7.81 -12.33
C LEU A 238 -21.98 6.58 -11.58
N MET A 239 -22.57 6.81 -10.40
CA MET A 239 -23.06 5.72 -9.55
C MET A 239 -24.32 5.07 -10.12
N GLU A 240 -25.18 5.81 -10.82
CA GLU A 240 -26.30 5.28 -11.60
C GLU A 240 -25.82 4.39 -12.75
N ALA A 241 -24.76 4.80 -13.48
CA ALA A 241 -24.16 3.98 -14.53
C ALA A 241 -23.60 2.67 -13.98
N LEU A 242 -22.90 2.71 -12.83
CA LEU A 242 -22.41 1.50 -12.16
C LEU A 242 -23.57 0.56 -11.81
N ARG A 243 -24.65 1.07 -11.20
CA ARG A 243 -25.83 0.28 -10.82
C ARG A 243 -26.61 -0.26 -12.02
N THR A 244 -26.61 0.45 -13.15
CA THR A 244 -27.32 0.05 -14.35
C THR A 244 -26.60 -1.07 -15.10
N HIS A 245 -25.28 -1.00 -15.16
CA HIS A 245 -24.51 -1.90 -16.02
C HIS A 245 -23.85 -3.06 -15.25
N ILE A 246 -23.59 -2.90 -13.96
CA ILE A 246 -22.93 -3.93 -13.12
C ILE A 246 -23.96 -4.48 -12.12
N ASP A 247 -24.03 -5.80 -12.02
CA ASP A 247 -24.83 -6.46 -10.98
C ASP A 247 -24.15 -6.27 -9.62
N LEU A 248 -24.79 -5.50 -8.74
CA LEU A 248 -24.33 -5.17 -7.38
C LEU A 248 -25.16 -5.86 -6.29
N THR A 249 -26.01 -6.84 -6.63
CA THR A 249 -26.91 -7.52 -5.68
C THR A 249 -26.15 -8.29 -4.59
N GLU A 250 -24.97 -8.81 -4.90
CA GLU A 250 -24.10 -9.56 -3.99
C GLU A 250 -22.97 -8.71 -3.39
N LEU A 251 -23.08 -7.37 -3.50
CA LEU A 251 -22.08 -6.45 -2.97
C LEU A 251 -22.08 -6.48 -1.45
N VAL A 252 -20.90 -6.67 -0.85
CA VAL A 252 -20.72 -6.65 0.61
C VAL A 252 -20.02 -5.39 1.12
N GLU A 253 -19.37 -4.63 0.22
CA GLU A 253 -18.73 -3.38 0.56
C GLU A 253 -18.79 -2.41 -0.62
N TYR A 254 -19.26 -1.21 -0.37
CA TYR A 254 -19.22 -0.08 -1.29
C TYR A 254 -18.52 1.10 -0.61
N THR A 255 -17.37 1.48 -1.12
CA THR A 255 -16.53 2.56 -0.57
C THR A 255 -16.33 3.67 -1.58
N VAL A 256 -16.42 4.92 -1.12
CA VAL A 256 -16.02 6.11 -1.88
C VAL A 256 -14.96 6.88 -1.10
N GLU A 257 -13.86 7.23 -1.77
CA GLU A 257 -12.86 8.15 -1.20
C GLU A 257 -13.38 9.59 -1.25
N GLY A 258 -13.83 10.13 -0.12
CA GLY A 258 -14.03 11.56 0.05
C GLY A 258 -12.70 12.32 0.03
N GLY A 259 -11.66 11.65 0.54
CA GLY A 259 -10.26 12.04 0.44
C GLY A 259 -9.93 13.38 1.10
N ARG A 260 -10.50 14.45 0.59
CA ARG A 260 -10.22 15.83 1.05
C ARG A 260 -11.47 16.50 1.60
N PRO A 261 -11.47 16.96 2.87
CA PRO A 261 -12.60 17.66 3.47
C PRO A 261 -13.10 18.87 2.68
N ASP A 262 -12.19 19.59 2.03
CA ASP A 262 -12.50 20.77 1.21
C ASP A 262 -13.26 20.46 -0.10
N THR A 263 -13.48 19.20 -0.42
CA THR A 263 -14.27 18.76 -1.58
C THR A 263 -15.62 18.15 -1.20
N LEU A 264 -15.88 18.02 0.09
CA LEU A 264 -17.12 17.45 0.62
C LEU A 264 -18.12 18.56 1.01
N ASP A 265 -19.36 18.35 0.64
CA ASP A 265 -20.52 19.13 1.07
C ASP A 265 -21.68 18.17 1.35
N ALA A 266 -22.74 18.67 1.99
CA ALA A 266 -23.89 17.86 2.39
C ALA A 266 -24.57 17.20 1.18
N GLU A 267 -24.72 17.92 0.06
CA GLU A 267 -25.36 17.41 -1.16
C GLU A 267 -24.63 16.20 -1.73
N LYS A 268 -23.28 16.24 -1.77
CA LYS A 268 -22.47 15.11 -2.23
C LYS A 268 -22.55 13.93 -1.28
N LEU A 269 -22.45 14.18 0.03
CA LEU A 269 -22.54 13.14 1.05
C LEU A 269 -23.89 12.42 0.98
N GLU A 270 -24.99 13.16 0.93
CA GLU A 270 -26.34 12.60 0.77
C GLU A 270 -26.50 11.85 -0.57
N THR A 271 -25.96 12.43 -1.65
CA THR A 271 -25.99 11.76 -2.97
C THR A 271 -25.31 10.41 -2.92
N ILE A 272 -24.06 10.36 -2.42
CA ILE A 272 -23.28 9.13 -2.36
C ILE A 272 -23.95 8.09 -1.44
N ALA A 273 -24.43 8.50 -0.27
CA ALA A 273 -25.13 7.61 0.67
C ALA A 273 -26.44 7.05 0.06
N SER A 274 -27.24 7.90 -0.61
CA SER A 274 -28.50 7.49 -1.26
C SER A 274 -28.30 6.47 -2.39
N MET A 275 -27.08 6.36 -2.93
CA MET A 275 -26.72 5.39 -3.96
C MET A 275 -26.21 4.04 -3.38
N GLY A 276 -26.31 3.85 -2.06
CA GLY A 276 -25.97 2.60 -1.37
C GLY A 276 -24.51 2.49 -0.91
N CYS A 277 -23.75 3.60 -0.93
CA CYS A 277 -22.40 3.61 -0.40
C CYS A 277 -22.42 3.67 1.13
N GLY A 278 -22.00 2.59 1.79
CA GLY A 278 -21.94 2.52 3.26
C GLY A 278 -20.61 2.99 3.86
N ARG A 279 -19.54 3.09 3.07
CA ARG A 279 -18.20 3.44 3.56
C ARG A 279 -17.64 4.69 2.89
N MET A 280 -17.10 5.58 3.71
CA MET A 280 -16.50 6.83 3.25
C MET A 280 -15.07 6.93 3.81
N SER A 281 -14.14 7.47 3.03
CA SER A 281 -12.82 7.84 3.53
C SER A 281 -12.70 9.36 3.59
N ILE A 282 -12.43 9.91 4.77
CA ILE A 282 -12.17 11.33 5.01
C ILE A 282 -10.76 11.46 5.57
N ASN A 283 -9.82 11.93 4.75
CA ASN A 283 -8.38 11.77 5.02
C ASN A 283 -7.75 13.09 5.48
N PRO A 284 -7.58 13.33 6.80
CA PRO A 284 -6.90 14.51 7.31
C PRO A 284 -5.42 14.55 6.91
N GLN A 285 -4.74 13.42 6.95
CA GLN A 285 -3.28 13.21 6.87
C GLN A 285 -2.53 13.72 8.11
N THR A 286 -2.94 14.82 8.68
CA THR A 286 -2.59 15.40 9.97
C THR A 286 -3.72 16.35 10.42
N MET A 287 -3.83 16.58 11.71
CA MET A 287 -4.74 17.59 12.29
C MET A 287 -4.00 18.86 12.69
N ASN A 288 -2.79 19.07 12.19
CA ASN A 288 -1.99 20.29 12.38
C ASN A 288 -2.08 21.19 11.15
N ASP A 289 -2.76 22.33 11.29
CA ASP A 289 -3.01 23.27 10.19
C ASP A 289 -1.73 23.81 9.56
N THR A 290 -0.65 23.99 10.35
CA THR A 290 0.65 24.43 9.83
C THR A 290 1.27 23.37 8.91
N VAL A 291 1.20 22.10 9.30
CA VAL A 291 1.68 20.98 8.49
C VAL A 291 0.83 20.82 7.25
N LEU A 292 -0.51 20.91 7.37
CA LEU A 292 -1.44 20.87 6.21
C LEU A 292 -1.07 21.95 5.16
N ALA A 293 -0.90 23.18 5.60
CA ALA A 293 -0.51 24.28 4.71
C ALA A 293 0.85 24.01 4.02
N ARG A 294 1.84 23.48 4.78
CA ARG A 294 3.18 23.16 4.27
C ARG A 294 3.16 22.10 3.18
N VAL A 295 2.29 21.08 3.30
CA VAL A 295 2.15 20.02 2.29
C VAL A 295 1.17 20.35 1.16
N GLY A 296 0.64 21.57 1.10
CA GLY A 296 -0.22 22.06 0.02
C GLY A 296 -1.69 21.59 0.13
N ARG A 297 -2.15 21.24 1.35
CA ARG A 297 -3.57 21.00 1.62
C ARG A 297 -4.25 22.28 2.07
N ARG A 298 -5.42 22.59 1.48
CA ARG A 298 -6.12 23.88 1.69
C ARG A 298 -7.21 23.80 2.76
N HIS A 299 -7.40 22.64 3.41
CA HIS A 299 -8.36 22.50 4.50
C HIS A 299 -7.68 22.59 5.86
N THR A 300 -8.49 22.73 6.91
CA THR A 300 -8.09 22.78 8.31
C THR A 300 -8.54 21.52 9.07
N ALA A 301 -7.99 21.31 10.27
CA ALA A 301 -8.45 20.29 11.20
C ALA A 301 -9.93 20.46 11.55
N ALA A 302 -10.39 21.70 11.75
CA ALA A 302 -11.79 22.00 12.01
C ALA A 302 -12.71 21.59 10.85
N GLN A 303 -12.29 21.83 9.60
CA GLN A 303 -13.03 21.37 8.41
C GLN A 303 -13.04 19.85 8.29
N THR A 304 -11.99 19.17 8.71
CA THR A 304 -11.96 17.69 8.76
C THR A 304 -13.00 17.17 9.75
N ALA A 305 -13.05 17.72 10.96
CA ALA A 305 -14.04 17.34 11.96
C ALA A 305 -15.47 17.61 11.47
N ALA A 306 -15.72 18.79 10.87
CA ALA A 306 -17.03 19.12 10.31
C ALA A 306 -17.45 18.17 9.17
N ALA A 307 -16.52 17.78 8.28
CA ALA A 307 -16.80 16.81 7.23
C ALA A 307 -17.11 15.41 7.79
N TYR A 308 -16.42 15.01 8.85
CA TYR A 308 -16.71 13.76 9.56
C TYR A 308 -18.12 13.77 10.16
N GLU A 309 -18.51 14.82 10.88
CA GLU A 309 -19.84 14.97 11.47
C GLU A 309 -20.93 14.99 10.37
N ALA A 310 -20.67 15.66 9.26
CA ALA A 310 -21.59 15.66 8.12
C ALA A 310 -21.77 14.26 7.51
N ALA A 311 -20.68 13.48 7.40
CA ALA A 311 -20.77 12.09 6.95
C ALA A 311 -21.56 11.22 7.93
N ARG A 312 -21.38 11.42 9.23
CA ARG A 312 -22.23 10.73 10.24
C ARG A 312 -23.70 11.09 10.12
N ALA A 313 -24.00 12.36 9.92
CA ALA A 313 -25.38 12.83 9.72
C ALA A 313 -26.00 12.26 8.43
N ALA A 314 -25.21 12.04 7.39
CA ALA A 314 -25.63 11.39 6.14
C ALA A 314 -25.83 9.87 6.26
N GLY A 315 -25.47 9.24 7.40
CA GLY A 315 -25.77 7.84 7.72
C GLY A 315 -24.76 6.82 7.20
N TYR A 316 -23.47 7.19 6.99
CA TYR A 316 -22.46 6.22 6.65
C TYR A 316 -22.19 5.23 7.78
N ASP A 317 -22.15 3.92 7.46
CA ASP A 317 -21.90 2.84 8.42
C ASP A 317 -20.46 2.84 8.93
N ALA A 318 -19.52 3.22 8.06
CA ALA A 318 -18.10 3.24 8.41
C ALA A 318 -17.37 4.42 7.75
N VAL A 319 -16.58 5.12 8.56
CA VAL A 319 -15.67 6.17 8.10
C VAL A 319 -14.23 5.75 8.39
N ASN A 320 -13.37 5.87 7.36
CA ASN A 320 -11.93 5.71 7.49
C ASN A 320 -11.26 7.09 7.53
N MET A 321 -10.25 7.24 8.37
CA MET A 321 -9.42 8.45 8.44
C MET A 321 -7.93 8.09 8.31
N ASP A 322 -7.24 8.67 7.31
CA ASP A 322 -5.81 8.43 7.10
C ASP A 322 -4.95 9.50 7.78
N LEU A 323 -3.88 9.05 8.43
CA LEU A 323 -2.79 9.87 8.95
C LEU A 323 -1.47 9.47 8.28
N ILE A 324 -0.54 10.43 8.13
CA ILE A 324 0.80 10.18 7.58
C ILE A 324 1.85 10.55 8.62
N ALA A 325 2.60 9.57 9.11
CA ALA A 325 3.78 9.79 9.93
C ALA A 325 4.97 10.23 9.05
N GLY A 326 5.69 11.24 9.50
CA GLY A 326 6.89 11.75 8.82
C GLY A 326 6.64 12.88 7.82
N LEU A 327 5.51 13.60 7.88
CA LEU A 327 5.28 14.79 7.05
C LEU A 327 6.29 15.91 7.40
N PRO A 328 6.68 16.75 6.41
CA PRO A 328 7.63 17.83 6.66
C PRO A 328 7.10 18.85 7.67
N GLY A 329 7.88 19.09 8.72
CA GLY A 329 7.53 20.00 9.81
C GLY A 329 6.58 19.42 10.85
N ASP A 330 6.29 18.11 10.77
CA ASP A 330 5.63 17.37 11.83
C ASP A 330 6.67 16.79 12.81
N ASP A 331 6.25 16.50 14.04
CA ASP A 331 7.07 15.87 15.07
C ASP A 331 6.23 14.85 15.87
N PRO A 332 6.85 14.02 16.74
CA PRO A 332 6.12 13.01 17.50
C PRO A 332 4.97 13.56 18.37
N ALA A 333 5.12 14.77 18.94
CA ALA A 333 4.09 15.37 19.77
C ALA A 333 2.90 15.86 18.94
N SER A 334 3.17 16.54 17.84
CA SER A 334 2.17 17.01 16.88
C SER A 334 1.40 15.85 16.24
N PHE A 335 2.10 14.77 15.85
CA PHE A 335 1.48 13.56 15.31
C PHE A 335 0.59 12.88 16.37
N ALA A 336 1.04 12.77 17.62
CA ALA A 336 0.26 12.22 18.71
C ALA A 336 -1.01 13.04 18.97
N ASP A 337 -0.92 14.37 18.91
CA ASP A 337 -2.08 15.26 19.04
C ASP A 337 -3.07 15.06 17.87
N SER A 338 -2.58 14.95 16.63
CA SER A 338 -3.40 14.64 15.45
C SER A 338 -4.15 13.32 15.62
N LEU A 339 -3.47 12.27 16.09
CA LEU A 339 -4.10 10.97 16.35
C LEU A 339 -5.14 11.07 17.48
N ARG A 340 -4.84 11.80 18.55
CA ARG A 340 -5.79 12.04 19.65
C ARG A 340 -7.07 12.71 19.15
N GLN A 341 -6.96 13.70 18.27
CA GLN A 341 -8.12 14.38 17.67
C GLN A 341 -8.92 13.42 16.78
N VAL A 342 -8.26 12.60 15.97
CA VAL A 342 -8.92 11.57 15.14
C VAL A 342 -9.63 10.53 16.02
N LEU A 343 -8.99 10.05 17.08
CA LEU A 343 -9.61 9.08 18.01
C LEU A 343 -10.81 9.66 18.77
N ALA A 344 -10.81 10.98 19.05
CA ALA A 344 -11.98 11.66 19.64
C ALA A 344 -13.20 11.67 18.73
N LEU A 345 -13.00 11.68 17.41
CA LEU A 345 -14.09 11.51 16.42
C LEU A 345 -14.60 10.07 16.34
N ALA A 346 -13.81 9.12 16.84
CA ALA A 346 -14.17 7.70 16.94
C ALA A 346 -14.54 7.02 15.60
N PRO A 347 -13.73 7.17 14.51
CA PRO A 347 -14.01 6.51 13.23
C PRO A 347 -13.93 4.99 13.37
N GLU A 348 -14.54 4.24 12.46
CA GLU A 348 -14.45 2.78 12.42
C GLU A 348 -13.07 2.31 11.99
N ASN A 349 -12.40 3.08 11.13
CA ASN A 349 -11.09 2.75 10.60
C ASN A 349 -10.13 3.93 10.71
N VAL A 350 -8.89 3.63 11.04
CA VAL A 350 -7.77 4.59 10.99
C VAL A 350 -6.64 3.93 10.19
N THR A 351 -6.15 4.62 9.16
CA THR A 351 -4.95 4.17 8.47
C THR A 351 -3.77 5.05 8.85
N VAL A 352 -2.70 4.44 9.32
CA VAL A 352 -1.43 5.13 9.58
C VAL A 352 -0.46 4.80 8.47
N HIS A 353 -0.18 5.79 7.65
CA HIS A 353 0.82 5.71 6.60
C HIS A 353 2.17 6.21 7.10
N THR A 354 3.25 5.64 6.58
CA THR A 354 4.59 6.22 6.69
C THR A 354 4.92 6.93 5.38
N LEU A 355 5.41 8.15 5.46
CA LEU A 355 5.79 8.92 4.28
C LEU A 355 6.80 8.14 3.43
N ALA A 356 6.49 7.99 2.14
CA ALA A 356 7.37 7.36 1.16
C ALA A 356 7.77 8.39 0.08
N LEU A 357 9.07 8.65 -0.03
CA LEU A 357 9.59 9.56 -1.05
C LEU A 357 9.65 8.85 -2.41
N LYS A 358 8.74 9.18 -3.30
CA LYS A 358 8.70 8.64 -4.66
C LYS A 358 9.05 9.71 -5.69
N LYS A 359 9.70 9.31 -6.78
CA LYS A 359 10.12 10.21 -7.89
C LYS A 359 9.00 11.10 -8.46
N GLY A 360 7.73 10.72 -8.26
CA GLY A 360 6.57 11.52 -8.69
C GLY A 360 6.11 12.58 -7.69
N ALA A 361 6.64 12.62 -6.48
CA ALA A 361 6.27 13.60 -5.46
C ALA A 361 7.20 14.83 -5.50
N ASP A 362 6.65 16.01 -5.26
CA ASP A 362 7.45 17.26 -5.24
C ASP A 362 8.47 17.25 -4.09
N LEU A 363 8.17 16.58 -2.98
CA LEU A 363 9.10 16.35 -1.86
C LEU A 363 10.37 15.58 -2.26
N TYR A 364 10.31 14.75 -3.30
CA TYR A 364 11.49 14.03 -3.81
C TYR A 364 12.60 14.96 -4.29
N ALA A 365 12.26 16.20 -4.67
CA ALA A 365 13.21 17.21 -5.09
C ALA A 365 14.08 17.82 -3.95
N GLY A 366 13.94 17.31 -2.70
CA GLY A 366 14.79 17.65 -1.57
C GLY A 366 14.64 19.07 -1.02
N ARG A 367 13.48 19.69 -1.20
CA ARG A 367 13.26 21.11 -0.82
C ARG A 367 12.72 21.31 0.59
N MET A 368 12.38 20.24 1.33
CA MET A 368 11.81 20.33 2.66
C MET A 368 12.55 19.39 3.62
N GLU A 369 12.76 19.85 4.83
CA GLU A 369 13.31 19.05 5.92
C GLU A 369 12.25 18.06 6.41
N LEU A 370 12.66 16.79 6.56
CA LEU A 370 11.81 15.69 7.02
C LEU A 370 12.18 15.30 8.45
N PRO A 371 11.23 14.77 9.24
CA PRO A 371 11.51 14.13 10.51
C PRO A 371 12.54 13.01 10.36
N SER A 372 13.34 12.80 11.40
CA SER A 372 14.31 11.71 11.44
C SER A 372 13.62 10.33 11.42
N ALA A 373 14.38 9.27 11.12
CA ALA A 373 13.85 7.91 11.21
C ALA A 373 13.42 7.54 12.64
N ASP A 374 14.11 8.09 13.65
CA ASP A 374 13.78 7.89 15.06
C ASP A 374 12.47 8.60 15.44
N ASP A 375 12.25 9.83 14.97
CA ASP A 375 10.97 10.53 15.14
C ASP A 375 9.81 9.73 14.54
N VAL A 376 9.99 9.23 13.32
CA VAL A 376 8.97 8.41 12.65
C VAL A 376 8.73 7.11 13.41
N ALA A 377 9.78 6.47 13.96
CA ALA A 377 9.64 5.29 14.80
C ALA A 377 8.81 5.59 16.05
N GLN A 378 9.04 6.74 16.70
CA GLN A 378 8.26 7.19 17.87
C GLN A 378 6.79 7.46 17.50
N MET A 379 6.52 8.14 16.36
CA MET A 379 5.17 8.36 15.86
C MET A 379 4.41 7.05 15.68
N LEU A 380 5.03 6.05 15.04
CA LEU A 380 4.40 4.76 14.76
C LEU A 380 4.18 3.93 16.02
N ALA A 381 5.15 3.90 16.94
CA ALA A 381 5.01 3.20 18.22
C ALA A 381 3.91 3.84 19.09
N GLY A 382 3.86 5.17 19.15
CA GLY A 382 2.81 5.91 19.84
C GLY A 382 1.43 5.69 19.22
N ALA A 383 1.36 5.62 17.87
CA ALA A 383 0.12 5.32 17.15
C ALA A 383 -0.39 3.91 17.48
N GLU A 384 0.48 2.90 17.41
CA GLU A 384 0.11 1.52 17.75
C GLU A 384 -0.43 1.42 19.18
N ALA A 385 0.29 2.02 20.15
CA ALA A 385 -0.13 2.01 21.56
C ALA A 385 -1.50 2.67 21.76
N SER A 386 -1.72 3.85 21.16
CA SER A 386 -2.96 4.62 21.30
C SER A 386 -4.15 3.93 20.62
N LEU A 387 -3.96 3.38 19.42
CA LEU A 387 -5.00 2.67 18.67
C LEU A 387 -5.40 1.38 19.40
N ARG A 388 -4.44 0.60 19.91
CA ARG A 388 -4.74 -0.59 20.73
C ARG A 388 -5.49 -0.23 22.00
N ALA A 389 -5.08 0.81 22.71
CA ALA A 389 -5.78 1.30 23.90
C ALA A 389 -7.21 1.76 23.61
N ALA A 390 -7.48 2.27 22.39
CA ALA A 390 -8.82 2.64 21.92
C ALA A 390 -9.62 1.46 21.32
N GLY A 391 -9.11 0.22 21.40
CA GLY A 391 -9.79 -1.01 20.96
C GLY A 391 -9.72 -1.30 19.46
N TYR A 392 -8.79 -0.68 18.73
CA TYR A 392 -8.54 -1.00 17.32
C TYR A 392 -7.57 -2.17 17.18
N THR A 393 -7.78 -2.95 16.12
CA THR A 393 -6.90 -4.05 15.71
C THR A 393 -6.39 -3.83 14.28
N PRO A 394 -5.17 -4.29 13.94
CA PRO A 394 -4.67 -4.18 12.57
C PRO A 394 -5.42 -5.16 11.67
N TYR A 395 -5.81 -4.71 10.44
CA TYR A 395 -6.52 -5.57 9.50
C TYR A 395 -5.86 -5.69 8.12
N TYR A 396 -4.92 -4.81 7.80
CA TYR A 396 -3.98 -4.97 6.70
C TYR A 396 -2.67 -4.24 6.99
N LEU A 397 -1.59 -4.71 6.35
CA LEU A 397 -0.27 -4.16 6.51
C LEU A 397 0.51 -4.30 5.19
N TYR A 398 1.18 -3.22 4.78
CA TYR A 398 2.10 -3.28 3.66
C TYR A 398 3.27 -2.33 3.83
N ARG A 399 4.36 -2.61 3.11
CA ARG A 399 5.55 -1.76 3.08
C ARG A 399 5.73 -1.19 1.69
N GLN A 400 6.46 -0.11 1.57
CA GLN A 400 6.85 0.47 0.29
C GLN A 400 8.37 0.62 0.25
N LYS A 401 8.93 0.67 -0.93
CA LYS A 401 10.33 1.07 -1.11
C LYS A 401 10.46 2.57 -0.84
N TYR A 402 11.62 2.98 -0.31
CA TYR A 402 11.93 4.39 -0.03
C TYR A 402 11.04 5.05 1.04
N MET A 403 10.53 4.25 1.97
CA MET A 403 9.90 4.78 3.19
C MET A 403 10.96 5.19 4.20
N SER A 404 10.69 6.24 4.97
CA SER A 404 11.51 6.62 6.11
C SER A 404 11.66 5.42 7.06
N GLY A 405 12.88 5.09 7.47
CA GLY A 405 13.17 3.97 8.36
C GLY A 405 12.76 2.58 7.86
N SER A 406 12.35 2.43 6.58
CA SER A 406 11.81 1.17 6.02
C SER A 406 10.62 0.60 6.79
N PHE A 407 9.81 1.45 7.40
CA PHE A 407 8.62 1.09 8.18
C PHE A 407 7.46 0.62 7.30
N GLU A 408 6.30 0.48 7.88
CA GLU A 408 5.08 -0.05 7.27
C GLU A 408 3.95 0.98 7.23
N ASN A 409 2.91 0.66 6.44
CA ASN A 409 1.59 1.27 6.48
C ASN A 409 0.61 0.26 7.07
N ILE A 410 -0.25 0.70 7.96
CA ILE A 410 -1.18 -0.18 8.68
C ILE A 410 -2.58 0.40 8.66
N GLY A 411 -3.54 -0.43 8.25
CA GLY A 411 -4.96 -0.16 8.48
C GLY A 411 -5.40 -0.76 9.81
N TRP A 412 -6.00 0.07 10.64
CA TRP A 412 -6.57 -0.27 11.93
C TRP A 412 -8.09 -0.20 11.87
N CYS A 413 -8.78 -1.13 12.50
CA CYS A 413 -10.24 -1.14 12.52
C CYS A 413 -10.78 -1.47 13.90
N ARG A 414 -11.99 -1.01 14.19
CA ARG A 414 -12.81 -1.55 15.27
C ARG A 414 -13.27 -2.96 14.92
N PRO A 415 -13.59 -3.82 15.89
CA PRO A 415 -14.09 -5.16 15.62
C PRO A 415 -15.28 -5.16 14.65
N GLY A 416 -15.20 -5.99 13.60
CA GLY A 416 -16.28 -6.12 12.60
C GLY A 416 -16.32 -5.03 11.51
N THR A 417 -15.38 -4.06 11.49
CA THR A 417 -15.42 -2.96 10.53
C THR A 417 -14.24 -2.95 9.56
N ALA A 418 -13.52 -4.04 9.42
CA ALA A 418 -12.41 -4.17 8.48
C ALA A 418 -12.85 -3.87 7.04
N GLY A 419 -12.07 -3.03 6.33
CA GLY A 419 -12.33 -2.75 4.92
C GLY A 419 -11.91 -3.93 4.04
N LEU A 420 -12.88 -4.65 3.50
CA LEU A 420 -12.64 -5.88 2.72
C LEU A 420 -11.89 -5.59 1.43
N TYR A 421 -12.26 -4.52 0.70
CA TYR A 421 -11.55 -4.13 -0.51
C TYR A 421 -10.05 -3.92 -0.25
N ASN A 422 -9.69 -3.26 0.86
CA ASN A 422 -8.30 -3.03 1.21
C ASN A 422 -7.53 -4.34 1.45
N ILE A 423 -8.14 -5.29 2.16
CA ILE A 423 -7.56 -6.61 2.38
C ILE A 423 -7.36 -7.33 1.04
N TYR A 424 -8.40 -7.43 0.23
CA TYR A 424 -8.37 -8.14 -1.05
C TYR A 424 -7.35 -7.55 -2.02
N MET A 425 -7.26 -6.21 -2.06
CA MET A 425 -6.32 -5.48 -2.90
C MET A 425 -4.86 -5.68 -2.45
N MET A 426 -4.60 -5.58 -1.13
CA MET A 426 -3.24 -5.68 -0.58
C MET A 426 -2.71 -7.10 -0.62
N GLU A 427 -3.55 -8.07 -0.34
CA GLU A 427 -3.17 -9.49 -0.31
C GLU A 427 -3.30 -10.18 -1.68
N GLU A 428 -3.89 -9.51 -2.69
CA GLU A 428 -4.13 -10.06 -4.03
C GLU A 428 -4.91 -11.38 -3.97
N MET A 429 -6.01 -11.39 -3.22
CA MET A 429 -6.76 -12.60 -2.90
C MET A 429 -7.64 -13.08 -4.05
N HIS A 430 -8.15 -12.16 -4.85
CA HIS A 430 -8.94 -12.41 -6.05
C HIS A 430 -8.66 -11.34 -7.12
N SER A 431 -9.24 -11.52 -8.30
CA SER A 431 -9.08 -10.56 -9.39
C SER A 431 -9.77 -9.23 -9.09
N ILE A 432 -9.14 -8.13 -9.51
CA ILE A 432 -9.68 -6.78 -9.38
C ILE A 432 -9.82 -6.18 -10.76
N VAL A 433 -11.04 -5.92 -11.16
CA VAL A 433 -11.37 -5.23 -12.41
C VAL A 433 -11.37 -3.73 -12.14
N SER A 434 -10.46 -3.01 -12.78
CA SER A 434 -10.27 -1.59 -12.51
C SER A 434 -10.62 -0.75 -13.73
N LEU A 435 -11.35 0.35 -13.51
CA LEU A 435 -11.93 1.25 -14.49
C LEU A 435 -11.37 2.66 -14.31
N GLY A 436 -11.30 3.43 -15.39
CA GLY A 436 -10.88 4.83 -15.37
C GLY A 436 -9.38 5.05 -15.53
N GLY A 437 -8.97 6.30 -15.61
CA GLY A 437 -7.59 6.72 -15.83
C GLY A 437 -6.67 6.34 -14.68
N GLY A 438 -5.50 5.76 -15.02
CA GLY A 438 -4.51 5.30 -14.05
C GLY A 438 -4.87 4.02 -13.30
N ALA A 439 -6.04 3.44 -13.55
CA ALA A 439 -6.48 2.20 -12.96
C ALA A 439 -5.68 1.00 -13.49
N MET A 440 -5.56 -0.05 -12.67
CA MET A 440 -4.83 -1.27 -13.00
C MET A 440 -5.69 -2.49 -12.70
N THR A 441 -6.18 -3.15 -13.73
CA THR A 441 -6.84 -4.45 -13.60
C THR A 441 -5.81 -5.51 -13.25
N LYS A 442 -6.12 -6.33 -12.24
CA LYS A 442 -5.31 -7.45 -11.75
C LYS A 442 -6.09 -8.75 -11.93
N ILE A 443 -5.55 -9.67 -12.69
CA ILE A 443 -6.16 -10.99 -12.90
C ILE A 443 -5.32 -12.05 -12.19
N ASN A 444 -5.92 -12.72 -11.23
CA ASN A 444 -5.31 -13.87 -10.55
C ASN A 444 -5.52 -15.10 -11.42
N LEU A 445 -4.43 -15.69 -11.90
CA LEU A 445 -4.47 -16.91 -12.69
C LEU A 445 -4.50 -18.18 -11.80
N PRO A 446 -5.04 -19.29 -12.30
CA PRO A 446 -5.10 -20.55 -11.55
C PRO A 446 -3.74 -21.09 -11.09
N ASP A 447 -2.66 -20.75 -11.80
CA ASP A 447 -1.27 -21.12 -11.46
C ASP A 447 -0.63 -20.18 -10.42
N GLY A 448 -1.38 -19.23 -9.85
CA GLY A 448 -0.94 -18.27 -8.86
C GLY A 448 -0.17 -17.07 -9.43
N ARG A 449 -0.01 -16.96 -10.74
CA ARG A 449 0.52 -15.76 -11.37
C ARG A 449 -0.52 -14.64 -11.38
N LEU A 450 -0.02 -13.40 -11.39
CA LEU A 450 -0.84 -12.20 -11.43
C LEU A 450 -0.54 -11.42 -12.72
N GLU A 451 -1.53 -11.34 -13.61
CA GLU A 451 -1.46 -10.50 -14.79
C GLU A 451 -2.00 -9.09 -14.50
N ARG A 452 -1.39 -8.09 -15.12
CA ARG A 452 -1.70 -6.67 -14.87
C ARG A 452 -1.95 -5.94 -16.18
N PHE A 453 -3.10 -5.27 -16.25
CA PHE A 453 -3.51 -4.45 -17.37
C PHE A 453 -3.67 -3.01 -16.90
N HIS A 454 -2.97 -2.07 -17.55
CA HIS A 454 -2.90 -0.68 -17.11
C HIS A 454 -3.68 0.23 -18.03
N ASN A 455 -4.65 0.96 -17.52
CA ASN A 455 -5.26 2.07 -18.23
C ASN A 455 -4.27 3.26 -18.33
N PRO A 456 -4.38 4.11 -19.38
CA PRO A 456 -3.61 5.34 -19.48
C PRO A 456 -3.73 6.20 -18.23
N LYS A 457 -2.61 6.79 -17.78
CA LYS A 457 -2.55 7.47 -16.49
C LYS A 457 -3.21 8.85 -16.50
N PHE A 458 -3.04 9.59 -17.59
CA PHE A 458 -3.55 10.95 -17.72
C PHE A 458 -4.92 10.98 -18.39
N PRO A 459 -5.85 11.86 -17.96
CA PRO A 459 -7.20 11.95 -18.52
C PRO A 459 -7.22 12.09 -20.04
N GLN A 460 -6.36 12.95 -20.61
CA GLN A 460 -6.28 13.13 -22.07
C GLN A 460 -5.96 11.84 -22.80
N GLN A 461 -4.91 11.14 -22.34
CA GLN A 461 -4.50 9.86 -22.94
C GLN A 461 -5.57 8.78 -22.78
N TYR A 462 -6.31 8.81 -21.66
CA TYR A 462 -7.42 7.90 -21.45
C TYR A 462 -8.56 8.14 -22.45
N LEU A 463 -8.90 9.42 -22.70
CA LEU A 463 -9.89 9.80 -23.69
C LEU A 463 -9.49 9.40 -25.11
N GLU A 464 -8.25 9.71 -25.50
CA GLU A 464 -7.71 9.41 -26.83
C GLU A 464 -7.64 7.90 -27.14
N ARG A 465 -7.49 7.07 -26.08
CA ARG A 465 -7.26 5.64 -26.19
C ARG A 465 -8.37 4.79 -25.58
N ILE A 466 -9.59 5.33 -25.49
CA ILE A 466 -10.70 4.60 -24.87
C ILE A 466 -10.99 3.26 -25.56
N ASP A 467 -10.90 3.20 -26.88
CA ASP A 467 -11.15 1.96 -27.64
C ASP A 467 -10.04 0.92 -27.36
N ASP A 468 -8.77 1.33 -27.19
CA ASP A 468 -7.69 0.44 -26.75
C ASP A 468 -7.96 -0.09 -25.32
N VAL A 469 -8.50 0.76 -24.44
CA VAL A 469 -8.87 0.39 -23.07
C VAL A 469 -9.96 -0.69 -23.09
N LEU A 470 -11.00 -0.54 -23.92
CA LEU A 470 -12.05 -1.54 -24.06
C LEU A 470 -11.50 -2.87 -24.60
N ALA A 471 -10.68 -2.83 -25.67
CA ALA A 471 -10.03 -4.03 -26.19
C ALA A 471 -9.11 -4.72 -25.16
N GLN A 472 -8.45 -3.94 -24.30
CA GLN A 472 -7.65 -4.48 -23.22
C GLN A 472 -8.52 -5.16 -22.13
N LYS A 473 -9.75 -4.67 -21.87
CA LYS A 473 -10.72 -5.36 -21.01
C LYS A 473 -11.11 -6.72 -21.60
N ASP A 474 -11.39 -6.79 -22.89
CA ASP A 474 -11.67 -8.08 -23.55
C ASP A 474 -10.50 -9.07 -23.37
N ALA A 475 -9.26 -8.59 -23.50
CA ALA A 475 -8.08 -9.43 -23.29
C ALA A 475 -7.95 -9.90 -21.83
N ALA A 476 -8.23 -9.03 -20.85
CA ALA A 476 -8.19 -9.37 -19.44
C ALA A 476 -9.26 -10.41 -19.07
N PHE A 477 -10.49 -10.25 -19.57
CA PHE A 477 -11.60 -11.15 -19.29
C PHE A 477 -11.47 -12.53 -19.94
N ARG A 478 -10.68 -12.66 -21.00
CA ARG A 478 -10.30 -13.99 -21.54
C ARG A 478 -9.43 -14.81 -20.59
N LEU A 479 -8.83 -14.19 -19.59
CA LEU A 479 -8.01 -14.85 -18.56
C LEU A 479 -8.78 -15.12 -17.26
N LEU A 480 -9.96 -14.53 -17.08
CA LEU A 480 -10.84 -14.72 -15.93
C LEU A 480 -11.70 -15.97 -16.10
#